data_1a72ab2f3a0af6f5e7ddf0be82b46067
#
_entry.id   1a72ab2f3a0af6f5e7ddf0be82b46067
#
_cell.length_a   1.000
_cell.length_b   1.000
_cell.length_c   1.000
_cell.angle_alpha   90.00
_cell.angle_beta   90.00
_cell.angle_gamma   90.00
#
_symmetry.space_group_name_H-M   'P 1'
#
loop_
_entity.id
_entity.type
_entity.pdbx_description
1 polymer ?
#
loop_
_entity_poly.entity_id
_entity_poly.type
_entity_poly.pdbx_seq_one_letter_code
_entity_poly.pdbx_strand_id
1 'polypeptide(L)'
;MSFRPDSPLVSDVAASPNHEERTGGRAPDMLLLHYTGMRSSLAALARLREESEPRVSSHYLIDEEGTIIQLVPEARRAWHAGLASWAGESDINSCSIGIEIANPGHEFGYMDFPPHQIGAVIALCKDILARNKMRADRVLAHSDVAPGRKQDPGEKFPWRKLHESGVGHWVAPAPIEDAPFLGVGDCGSGVSELQMMLADYGYVISMTGNYDAATRDVVMAFQRHFRPERIDGVADASTVKTLADLIAARPVSAV
;
A
#
# COMPACT_ATOMS: atom_id res chain seq x y z
N MET A 1 -3.51 11.46 25.77
CA MET A 1 -2.08 11.76 26.10
C MET A 1 -1.47 12.48 24.91
N SER A 2 -0.64 13.50 25.09
CA SER A 2 0.08 14.16 23.98
C SER A 2 1.50 13.59 23.92
N PHE A 3 2.07 13.48 22.75
CA PHE A 3 3.47 13.08 22.53
C PHE A 3 4.13 14.07 21.55
N ARG A 4 5.45 14.07 21.51
CA ARG A 4 6.19 14.89 20.54
C ARG A 4 6.09 14.23 19.15
N PRO A 5 5.72 14.96 18.10
CA PRO A 5 5.64 14.39 16.76
C PRO A 5 7.01 13.88 16.27
N ASP A 6 6.99 12.78 15.50
CA ASP A 6 8.20 12.17 14.94
C ASP A 6 8.71 12.94 13.70
N SER A 7 7.80 13.58 12.96
CA SER A 7 8.13 14.39 11.77
C SER A 7 7.94 15.88 12.04
N PRO A 8 8.86 16.75 11.57
CA PRO A 8 8.69 18.21 11.65
C PRO A 8 7.57 18.74 10.74
N LEU A 9 7.03 17.90 9.85
CA LEU A 9 5.93 18.24 8.93
C LEU A 9 4.56 18.09 9.57
N VAL A 10 4.47 17.51 10.76
CA VAL A 10 3.22 17.33 11.49
C VAL A 10 2.69 18.66 11.97
N SER A 11 1.46 18.98 11.56
CA SER A 11 0.78 20.21 11.96
C SER A 11 0.06 20.07 13.31
N ASP A 12 -0.42 18.85 13.63
CA ASP A 12 -1.15 18.57 14.88
C ASP A 12 -0.94 17.13 15.35
N VAL A 13 -1.09 16.88 16.65
CA VAL A 13 -1.04 15.56 17.27
C VAL A 13 -2.39 15.24 17.90
N ALA A 14 -3.11 14.31 17.28
CA ALA A 14 -4.40 13.81 17.76
C ALA A 14 -4.26 12.35 18.23
N ALA A 15 -3.63 12.15 19.38
CA ALA A 15 -3.24 10.82 19.87
C ALA A 15 -4.41 9.82 19.87
N SER A 16 -4.17 8.65 19.26
CA SER A 16 -5.06 7.49 19.32
C SER A 16 -4.67 6.59 20.50
N PRO A 17 -5.61 6.03 21.25
CA PRO A 17 -5.32 5.01 22.27
C PRO A 17 -5.07 3.62 21.65
N ASN A 18 -5.36 3.43 20.37
CA ASN A 18 -5.38 2.15 19.69
C ASN A 18 -3.98 1.79 19.15
N HIS A 19 -3.07 1.42 20.03
CA HIS A 19 -1.72 0.99 19.66
C HIS A 19 -1.10 0.14 20.75
N GLU A 20 -0.03 -0.57 20.40
CA GLU A 20 0.75 -1.39 21.33
C GLU A 20 2.24 -1.36 21.00
N GLU A 21 3.06 -2.16 21.70
CA GLU A 21 4.47 -2.34 21.34
C GLU A 21 4.59 -3.12 20.03
N ARG A 22 5.60 -2.79 19.21
CA ARG A 22 5.91 -3.57 18.02
C ARG A 22 6.42 -4.95 18.43
N THR A 23 5.90 -5.99 17.81
CA THR A 23 6.29 -7.38 18.08
C THR A 23 7.81 -7.56 17.98
N GLY A 24 8.42 -8.09 19.01
CA GLY A 24 9.88 -8.26 19.07
C GLY A 24 10.70 -6.98 19.14
N GLY A 25 10.08 -5.81 19.37
CA GLY A 25 10.78 -4.52 19.40
C GLY A 25 11.38 -4.08 18.06
N ARG A 26 10.89 -4.65 16.94
CA ARG A 26 11.45 -4.37 15.60
C ARG A 26 11.20 -2.92 15.18
N ALA A 27 12.17 -2.36 14.47
CA ALA A 27 11.99 -1.08 13.78
C ALA A 27 11.11 -1.25 12.52
N PRO A 28 10.33 -0.24 12.14
CA PRO A 28 9.56 -0.28 10.90
C PRO A 28 10.50 -0.21 9.69
N ASP A 29 10.23 -1.04 8.69
CA ASP A 29 10.97 -1.11 7.43
C ASP A 29 10.05 -1.09 6.19
N MET A 30 8.76 -0.80 6.42
CA MET A 30 7.72 -0.72 5.39
C MET A 30 6.88 0.55 5.59
N LEU A 31 6.46 1.16 4.50
CA LEU A 31 5.48 2.24 4.47
C LEU A 31 4.21 1.74 3.78
N LEU A 32 3.07 1.83 4.45
CA LEU A 32 1.81 1.34 3.93
C LEU A 32 0.83 2.50 3.73
N LEU A 33 0.37 2.68 2.49
CA LEU A 33 -0.50 3.77 2.10
C LEU A 33 -1.95 3.30 1.97
N HIS A 34 -2.85 4.10 2.55
CA HIS A 34 -4.28 3.85 2.60
C HIS A 34 -5.06 5.06 2.10
N TYR A 35 -6.28 4.86 1.65
CA TYR A 35 -7.29 5.90 1.74
C TYR A 35 -8.22 5.62 2.91
N THR A 36 -8.80 6.68 3.51
CA THR A 36 -9.67 6.54 4.68
C THR A 36 -10.96 5.76 4.40
N GLY A 37 -11.45 5.76 3.15
CA GLY A 37 -12.74 5.16 2.80
C GLY A 37 -13.91 5.75 3.59
N MET A 38 -13.81 7.02 3.98
CA MET A 38 -14.81 7.73 4.78
C MET A 38 -15.15 9.06 4.14
N ARG A 39 -16.35 9.58 4.44
CA ARG A 39 -16.90 10.80 3.80
C ARG A 39 -16.12 12.07 4.10
N SER A 40 -15.30 12.09 5.16
CA SER A 40 -14.45 13.24 5.52
C SER A 40 -13.28 12.79 6.40
N SER A 41 -12.21 13.57 6.39
CA SER A 41 -11.06 13.42 7.31
C SER A 41 -11.48 13.51 8.77
N LEU A 42 -12.47 14.35 9.11
CA LEU A 42 -12.99 14.46 10.47
C LEU A 42 -13.63 13.14 10.95
N ALA A 43 -14.41 12.48 10.09
CA ALA A 43 -14.97 11.17 10.39
C ALA A 43 -13.88 10.11 10.54
N ALA A 44 -12.86 10.14 9.66
CA ALA A 44 -11.72 9.25 9.74
C ALA A 44 -10.92 9.46 11.03
N LEU A 45 -10.65 10.71 11.38
CA LEU A 45 -9.96 11.08 12.62
C LEU A 45 -10.70 10.55 13.86
N ALA A 46 -12.02 10.70 13.89
CA ALA A 46 -12.84 10.16 14.99
C ALA A 46 -12.73 8.63 15.04
N ARG A 47 -12.85 7.93 13.90
CA ARG A 47 -12.79 6.47 13.81
C ARG A 47 -11.44 5.89 14.22
N LEU A 48 -10.34 6.53 13.81
CA LEU A 48 -8.97 6.07 14.13
C LEU A 48 -8.61 6.26 15.61
N ARG A 49 -9.43 6.95 16.39
CA ARG A 49 -9.25 7.22 17.82
C ARG A 49 -10.33 6.58 18.70
N GLU A 50 -11.35 6.01 18.08
CA GLU A 50 -12.46 5.38 18.78
C GLU A 50 -12.04 4.04 19.40
N GLU A 51 -12.41 3.80 20.65
CA GLU A 51 -12.10 2.58 21.38
C GLU A 51 -13.11 1.44 21.16
N SER A 52 -14.10 1.63 20.28
CA SER A 52 -15.07 0.59 19.92
C SER A 52 -14.47 -0.48 19.00
N GLU A 53 -14.90 -1.73 19.15
CA GLU A 53 -14.45 -2.84 18.31
C GLU A 53 -15.10 -2.82 16.90
N PRO A 54 -14.40 -3.19 15.84
CA PRO A 54 -12.97 -3.51 15.82
C PRO A 54 -12.11 -2.25 15.95
N ARG A 55 -11.15 -2.23 16.87
CA ARG A 55 -10.24 -1.10 17.06
C ARG A 55 -9.33 -0.96 15.84
N VAL A 56 -9.17 0.27 15.36
CA VAL A 56 -8.27 0.61 14.26
C VAL A 56 -7.52 1.90 14.58
N SER A 57 -6.36 2.06 13.99
CA SER A 57 -5.56 3.29 14.07
C SER A 57 -4.61 3.38 12.88
N SER A 58 -3.95 4.51 12.71
CA SER A 58 -2.84 4.71 11.79
C SER A 58 -1.81 5.62 12.46
N HIS A 59 -0.58 5.65 11.93
CA HIS A 59 0.44 6.55 12.45
C HIS A 59 0.13 7.99 12.04
N TYR A 60 -0.29 8.18 10.80
CA TYR A 60 -0.59 9.48 10.23
C TYR A 60 -1.94 9.50 9.53
N LEU A 61 -2.58 10.67 9.55
CA LEU A 61 -3.71 11.03 8.71
C LEU A 61 -3.33 12.31 7.95
N ILE A 62 -3.57 12.32 6.64
CA ILE A 62 -3.45 13.50 5.79
C ILE A 62 -4.86 13.87 5.32
N ASP A 63 -5.33 15.05 5.71
CA ASP A 63 -6.66 15.53 5.35
C ASP A 63 -6.76 15.98 3.88
N GLU A 64 -7.94 16.42 3.47
CA GLU A 64 -8.21 16.86 2.10
C GLU A 64 -7.38 18.09 1.69
N GLU A 65 -6.99 18.91 2.67
CA GLU A 65 -6.17 20.13 2.49
C GLU A 65 -4.66 19.85 2.56
N GLY A 66 -4.27 18.60 2.83
CA GLY A 66 -2.86 18.21 2.97
C GLY A 66 -2.29 18.48 4.37
N THR A 67 -3.14 18.73 5.37
CA THR A 67 -2.72 18.85 6.77
C THR A 67 -2.29 17.49 7.29
N ILE A 68 -1.10 17.40 7.86
CA ILE A 68 -0.55 16.16 8.41
C ILE A 68 -0.83 16.10 9.90
N ILE A 69 -1.59 15.09 10.32
CA ILE A 69 -1.95 14.83 11.72
C ILE A 69 -1.29 13.52 12.14
N GLN A 70 -0.57 13.51 13.25
CA GLN A 70 -0.01 12.27 13.80
C GLN A 70 -0.90 11.73 14.92
N LEU A 71 -1.21 10.41 14.85
CA LEU A 71 -2.10 9.74 15.80
C LEU A 71 -1.36 8.74 16.68
N VAL A 72 -0.36 8.03 16.12
CA VAL A 72 0.42 7.02 16.84
C VAL A 72 1.91 7.31 16.62
N PRO A 73 2.76 7.25 17.67
CA PRO A 73 4.21 7.36 17.49
C PRO A 73 4.75 6.24 16.58
N GLU A 74 5.71 6.56 15.70
CA GLU A 74 6.30 5.57 14.77
C GLU A 74 6.96 4.39 15.50
N ALA A 75 7.44 4.59 16.71
CA ALA A 75 7.98 3.52 17.56
C ALA A 75 6.91 2.51 18.03
N ARG A 76 5.64 2.84 17.90
CA ARG A 76 4.51 1.99 18.33
C ARG A 76 3.91 1.23 17.14
N ARG A 77 3.18 0.16 17.43
CA ARG A 77 2.43 -0.62 16.47
C ARG A 77 1.01 -0.07 16.37
N ALA A 78 0.68 0.65 15.29
CA ALA A 78 -0.69 1.02 14.95
C ALA A 78 -1.42 -0.16 14.28
N TRP A 79 -2.76 -0.13 14.27
CA TRP A 79 -3.61 -1.22 13.77
C TRP A 79 -4.33 -0.81 12.47
N HIS A 80 -3.59 -0.81 11.34
CA HIS A 80 -4.10 -0.36 10.03
C HIS A 80 -4.14 -1.44 8.95
N ALA A 81 -3.32 -2.49 9.04
CA ALA A 81 -3.22 -3.48 7.97
C ALA A 81 -4.24 -4.63 8.08
N GLY A 82 -4.68 -4.96 9.31
CA GLY A 82 -5.53 -6.12 9.57
C GLY A 82 -4.84 -7.42 9.16
N LEU A 83 -5.59 -8.39 8.62
CA LEU A 83 -5.04 -9.61 8.03
C LEU A 83 -4.34 -9.25 6.72
N ALA A 84 -3.03 -9.30 6.72
CA ALA A 84 -2.18 -8.86 5.61
C ALA A 84 -0.87 -9.64 5.60
N SER A 85 -0.24 -9.75 4.42
CA SER A 85 1.03 -10.43 4.29
C SER A 85 1.83 -9.91 3.09
N TRP A 86 3.17 -9.90 3.19
CA TRP A 86 4.07 -9.46 2.13
C TRP A 86 5.46 -10.06 2.32
N ALA A 87 6.01 -10.68 1.27
CA ALA A 87 7.37 -11.22 1.26
C ALA A 87 7.71 -12.07 2.51
N GLY A 88 6.79 -12.96 2.91
CA GLY A 88 6.93 -13.82 4.09
C GLY A 88 6.55 -13.18 5.42
N GLU A 89 6.30 -11.86 5.47
CA GLU A 89 5.79 -11.18 6.67
C GLU A 89 4.28 -11.37 6.80
N SER A 90 3.81 -11.65 8.00
CA SER A 90 2.38 -11.77 8.32
C SER A 90 1.89 -10.76 9.37
N ASP A 91 2.79 -10.15 10.14
CA ASP A 91 2.48 -9.05 11.06
C ASP A 91 2.89 -7.71 10.46
N ILE A 92 2.15 -7.31 9.43
CA ILE A 92 2.42 -6.07 8.69
C ILE A 92 2.33 -4.84 9.60
N ASN A 93 1.44 -4.83 10.59
CA ASN A 93 1.37 -3.73 11.56
C ASN A 93 2.68 -3.52 12.35
N SER A 94 3.40 -4.60 12.68
CA SER A 94 4.67 -4.49 13.43
C SER A 94 5.85 -4.06 12.58
N CYS A 95 5.80 -4.23 11.26
CA CYS A 95 6.90 -3.85 10.37
C CYS A 95 6.65 -2.56 9.58
N SER A 96 5.47 -1.95 9.71
CA SER A 96 5.10 -0.81 8.86
C SER A 96 4.77 0.46 9.64
N ILE A 97 4.84 1.58 8.92
CA ILE A 97 4.22 2.85 9.27
C ILE A 97 3.04 3.04 8.31
N GLY A 98 1.83 3.21 8.85
CA GLY A 98 0.62 3.44 8.05
C GLY A 98 0.29 4.92 7.91
N ILE A 99 -0.06 5.33 6.69
CA ILE A 99 -0.54 6.68 6.37
C ILE A 99 -1.94 6.56 5.78
N GLU A 100 -2.92 7.12 6.46
CA GLU A 100 -4.28 7.29 5.96
C GLU A 100 -4.38 8.62 5.20
N ILE A 101 -4.91 8.59 4.00
CA ILE A 101 -5.08 9.76 3.12
C ILE A 101 -6.57 9.97 2.94
N ALA A 102 -7.07 11.14 3.32
CA ALA A 102 -8.49 11.45 3.25
C ALA A 102 -8.99 11.35 1.80
N ASN A 103 -9.85 10.39 1.57
CA ASN A 103 -10.56 10.16 0.30
C ASN A 103 -11.74 9.24 0.60
N PRO A 104 -12.95 9.52 0.08
CA PRO A 104 -14.14 8.71 0.35
C PRO A 104 -14.02 7.26 -0.13
N GLY A 105 -13.09 6.97 -1.06
CA GLY A 105 -12.88 5.63 -1.56
C GLY A 105 -14.05 5.10 -2.41
N HIS A 106 -13.91 3.87 -2.86
CA HIS A 106 -14.83 3.24 -3.81
C HIS A 106 -16.29 3.19 -3.33
N GLU A 107 -16.51 3.07 -2.02
CA GLU A 107 -17.85 2.96 -1.43
C GLU A 107 -18.61 4.30 -1.43
N PHE A 108 -17.92 5.44 -1.25
CA PHE A 108 -18.56 6.74 -1.06
C PHE A 108 -18.26 7.76 -2.17
N GLY A 109 -17.86 7.30 -3.34
CA GLY A 109 -17.59 8.15 -4.50
C GLY A 109 -16.10 8.49 -4.63
N TYR A 110 -15.32 7.48 -5.00
CA TYR A 110 -13.88 7.57 -5.17
C TYR A 110 -13.47 8.72 -6.11
N MET A 111 -12.74 9.68 -5.57
CA MET A 111 -12.30 10.90 -6.25
C MET A 111 -10.81 10.86 -6.55
N ASP A 112 -10.36 11.76 -7.42
CA ASP A 112 -8.95 12.04 -7.60
C ASP A 112 -8.37 12.70 -6.33
N PHE A 113 -7.12 12.43 -6.03
CA PHE A 113 -6.43 13.05 -4.90
C PHE A 113 -5.97 14.47 -5.29
N PRO A 114 -6.30 15.50 -4.51
CA PRO A 114 -5.87 16.86 -4.79
C PRO A 114 -4.33 16.98 -4.86
N PRO A 115 -3.79 17.78 -5.80
CA PRO A 115 -2.33 17.92 -5.96
C PRO A 115 -1.59 18.36 -4.69
N HIS A 116 -2.18 19.23 -3.87
CA HIS A 116 -1.59 19.69 -2.61
C HIS A 116 -1.57 18.57 -1.55
N GLN A 117 -2.61 17.73 -1.48
CA GLN A 117 -2.66 16.56 -0.61
C GLN A 117 -1.55 15.57 -1.01
N ILE A 118 -1.40 15.27 -2.29
CA ILE A 118 -0.31 14.42 -2.78
C ILE A 118 1.07 15.03 -2.51
N GLY A 119 1.18 16.36 -2.58
CA GLY A 119 2.40 17.06 -2.17
C GLY A 119 2.77 16.79 -0.71
N ALA A 120 1.79 16.83 0.19
CA ALA A 120 1.97 16.49 1.61
C ALA A 120 2.32 15.01 1.81
N VAL A 121 1.66 14.10 1.09
CA VAL A 121 1.99 12.66 1.10
C VAL A 121 3.45 12.43 0.71
N ILE A 122 3.89 13.01 -0.41
CA ILE A 122 5.28 12.86 -0.88
C ILE A 122 6.27 13.41 0.15
N ALA A 123 6.01 14.59 0.71
CA ALA A 123 6.89 15.21 1.70
C ALA A 123 7.01 14.33 2.95
N LEU A 124 5.89 13.84 3.49
CA LEU A 124 5.89 12.97 4.67
C LEU A 124 6.58 11.63 4.37
N CYS A 125 6.28 10.99 3.24
CA CYS A 125 6.94 9.74 2.84
C CYS A 125 8.46 9.90 2.78
N LYS A 126 8.96 10.97 2.16
CA LYS A 126 10.41 11.25 2.07
C LYS A 126 11.05 11.43 3.45
N ASP A 127 10.39 12.15 4.36
CA ASP A 127 10.86 12.33 5.72
C ASP A 127 10.92 11.00 6.48
N ILE A 128 9.87 10.18 6.40
CA ILE A 128 9.84 8.84 7.01
C ILE A 128 10.94 7.94 6.45
N LEU A 129 11.07 7.87 5.12
CA LEU A 129 12.08 7.05 4.44
C LEU A 129 13.51 7.45 4.83
N ALA A 130 13.78 8.75 4.97
CA ALA A 130 15.08 9.26 5.38
C ALA A 130 15.44 8.85 6.82
N ARG A 131 14.47 8.81 7.73
CA ARG A 131 14.65 8.46 9.13
C ARG A 131 14.70 6.94 9.38
N ASN A 132 13.99 6.14 8.59
CA ASN A 132 13.78 4.71 8.86
C ASN A 132 14.51 3.76 7.88
N LYS A 133 15.33 4.25 6.95
CA LYS A 133 16.14 3.46 5.99
C LYS A 133 15.33 2.36 5.28
N MET A 134 14.12 2.66 4.86
CA MET A 134 13.23 1.72 4.16
C MET A 134 13.64 1.60 2.68
N ARG A 135 13.52 0.40 2.11
CA ARG A 135 13.72 0.15 0.69
C ARG A 135 12.56 0.70 -0.12
N ALA A 136 12.82 1.12 -1.36
CA ALA A 136 11.77 1.65 -2.24
C ALA A 136 10.66 0.62 -2.54
N ASP A 137 11.00 -0.67 -2.68
CA ASP A 137 10.05 -1.77 -2.90
C ASP A 137 9.26 -2.20 -1.64
N ARG A 138 9.42 -1.45 -0.54
CA ARG A 138 8.62 -1.62 0.67
C ARG A 138 7.71 -0.42 0.96
N VAL A 139 7.49 0.42 -0.05
CA VAL A 139 6.42 1.43 -0.05
C VAL A 139 5.25 0.84 -0.84
N LEU A 140 4.20 0.44 -0.13
CA LEU A 140 3.16 -0.44 -0.65
C LEU A 140 1.76 0.14 -0.45
N ALA A 141 0.83 -0.32 -1.28
CA ALA A 141 -0.60 -0.14 -1.10
C ALA A 141 -1.15 -1.15 -0.07
N HIS A 142 -2.22 -0.80 0.62
CA HIS A 142 -2.95 -1.78 1.44
C HIS A 142 -3.46 -2.96 0.58
N SER A 143 -3.87 -2.68 -0.66
CA SER A 143 -4.27 -3.72 -1.62
C SER A 143 -3.14 -4.68 -1.98
N ASP A 144 -1.87 -4.28 -1.93
CA ASP A 144 -0.74 -5.18 -2.22
C ASP A 144 -0.58 -6.24 -1.14
N VAL A 145 -0.72 -5.84 0.12
CA VAL A 145 -0.53 -6.73 1.28
C VAL A 145 -1.80 -7.49 1.67
N ALA A 146 -2.95 -7.13 1.11
CA ALA A 146 -4.25 -7.75 1.38
C ALA A 146 -5.11 -7.89 0.11
N PRO A 147 -4.60 -8.57 -0.95
CA PRO A 147 -5.33 -8.79 -2.20
C PRO A 147 -6.72 -9.38 -1.96
N GLY A 148 -7.71 -8.98 -2.77
CA GLY A 148 -9.10 -9.43 -2.67
C GLY A 148 -9.88 -8.86 -1.47
N ARG A 149 -9.20 -8.46 -0.39
CA ARG A 149 -9.80 -7.87 0.80
C ARG A 149 -9.82 -6.34 0.78
N LYS A 150 -8.80 -5.74 0.18
CA LYS A 150 -8.57 -4.29 0.17
C LYS A 150 -8.33 -3.75 -1.23
N GLN A 151 -8.69 -2.48 -1.42
CA GLN A 151 -8.51 -1.77 -2.69
C GLN A 151 -7.72 -0.45 -2.52
N ASP A 152 -7.62 0.05 -1.28
CA ASP A 152 -6.94 1.31 -0.97
C ASP A 152 -5.41 1.23 -1.21
N PRO A 153 -4.76 2.35 -1.62
CA PRO A 153 -5.33 3.66 -1.89
C PRO A 153 -6.00 3.77 -3.27
N GLY A 154 -6.09 2.70 -4.05
CA GLY A 154 -6.82 2.60 -5.30
C GLY A 154 -6.05 3.05 -6.54
N GLU A 155 -6.68 2.88 -7.71
CA GLU A 155 -6.08 3.10 -9.02
C GLU A 155 -5.87 4.58 -9.39
N LYS A 156 -6.59 5.51 -8.73
CA LYS A 156 -6.40 6.96 -8.92
C LYS A 156 -5.24 7.51 -8.09
N PHE A 157 -4.66 6.68 -7.21
CA PHE A 157 -3.51 7.10 -6.43
C PHE A 157 -2.28 7.24 -7.34
N PRO A 158 -1.59 8.40 -7.35
CA PRO A 158 -0.61 8.71 -8.38
C PRO A 158 0.78 8.12 -8.08
N TRP A 159 0.92 6.80 -8.07
CA TRP A 159 2.16 6.06 -7.79
C TRP A 159 3.35 6.53 -8.62
N ARG A 160 3.12 6.79 -9.93
CA ARG A 160 4.13 7.34 -10.82
C ARG A 160 4.73 8.65 -10.27
N LYS A 161 3.88 9.58 -9.82
CA LYS A 161 4.32 10.87 -9.28
C LYS A 161 5.12 10.72 -7.99
N LEU A 162 4.75 9.75 -7.13
CA LEU A 162 5.52 9.41 -5.94
C LEU A 162 6.92 8.94 -6.34
N HIS A 163 7.00 7.99 -7.28
CA HIS A 163 8.27 7.44 -7.78
C HIS A 163 9.17 8.52 -8.40
N GLU A 164 8.63 9.37 -9.27
CA GLU A 164 9.34 10.51 -9.86
C GLU A 164 9.87 11.50 -8.80
N SER A 165 9.27 11.49 -7.62
CA SER A 165 9.70 12.27 -6.44
C SER A 165 10.67 11.52 -5.52
N GLY A 166 11.06 10.28 -5.85
CA GLY A 166 11.96 9.45 -5.07
C GLY A 166 11.27 8.61 -3.98
N VAL A 167 9.96 8.36 -4.09
CA VAL A 167 9.18 7.55 -3.15
C VAL A 167 8.62 6.33 -3.87
N GLY A 168 8.94 5.13 -3.36
CA GLY A 168 8.43 3.87 -3.87
C GLY A 168 9.20 3.34 -5.08
N HIS A 169 8.89 2.09 -5.42
CA HIS A 169 9.43 1.36 -6.56
C HIS A 169 8.36 1.27 -7.65
N TRP A 170 8.67 1.74 -8.85
CA TRP A 170 7.73 1.79 -9.95
C TRP A 170 8.48 1.79 -11.28
N VAL A 171 7.87 1.25 -12.33
CA VAL A 171 8.34 1.31 -13.72
C VAL A 171 7.19 1.79 -14.61
N ALA A 172 7.50 2.34 -15.77
CA ALA A 172 6.47 2.65 -16.75
C ALA A 172 5.80 1.35 -17.20
N PRO A 173 4.46 1.23 -17.08
CA PRO A 173 3.79 0.00 -17.49
C PRO A 173 3.95 -0.22 -19.00
N ALA A 174 4.10 -1.49 -19.38
CA ALA A 174 4.14 -1.88 -20.78
C ALA A 174 2.79 -1.57 -21.44
N PRO A 175 2.76 -1.22 -22.75
CA PRO A 175 1.52 -0.96 -23.46
C PRO A 175 0.55 -2.15 -23.41
N ILE A 176 -0.75 -1.83 -23.36
CA ILE A 176 -1.83 -2.82 -23.44
C ILE A 176 -2.04 -3.14 -24.92
N GLU A 177 -1.81 -4.40 -25.30
CA GLU A 177 -1.93 -4.89 -26.67
C GLU A 177 -2.85 -6.12 -26.73
N ASP A 178 -3.41 -6.40 -27.90
CA ASP A 178 -4.12 -7.66 -28.16
C ASP A 178 -3.09 -8.79 -28.32
N ALA A 179 -2.90 -9.55 -27.26
CA ALA A 179 -1.94 -10.64 -27.17
C ALA A 179 -2.52 -11.77 -26.31
N PRO A 180 -1.94 -12.96 -26.34
CA PRO A 180 -2.31 -14.03 -25.42
C PRO A 180 -2.28 -13.55 -23.97
N PHE A 181 -3.24 -14.02 -23.17
CA PHE A 181 -3.38 -13.68 -21.76
C PHE A 181 -3.64 -14.94 -20.93
N LEU A 182 -3.53 -14.81 -19.60
CA LEU A 182 -3.95 -15.81 -18.62
C LEU A 182 -5.08 -15.23 -17.77
N GLY A 183 -6.09 -16.04 -17.51
CA GLY A 183 -7.28 -15.67 -16.76
C GLY A 183 -7.89 -16.82 -15.96
N VAL A 184 -8.95 -16.56 -15.23
CA VAL A 184 -9.61 -17.55 -14.40
C VAL A 184 -10.03 -18.77 -15.23
N GLY A 185 -9.60 -19.97 -14.79
CA GLY A 185 -9.83 -21.25 -15.46
C GLY A 185 -8.65 -21.78 -16.25
N ASP A 186 -7.64 -20.94 -16.55
CA ASP A 186 -6.41 -21.40 -17.17
C ASP A 186 -5.56 -22.19 -16.20
N CYS A 187 -4.73 -23.10 -16.73
CA CYS A 187 -3.80 -23.92 -15.96
C CYS A 187 -2.52 -24.26 -16.74
N GLY A 188 -1.51 -24.71 -16.01
CA GLY A 188 -0.24 -25.17 -16.58
C GLY A 188 0.95 -24.28 -16.27
N SER A 189 2.06 -24.46 -17.03
CA SER A 189 3.35 -23.83 -16.73
C SER A 189 3.30 -22.31 -16.77
N GLY A 190 2.55 -21.70 -17.71
CA GLY A 190 2.42 -20.25 -17.80
C GLY A 190 1.78 -19.63 -16.56
N VAL A 191 0.77 -20.30 -15.97
CA VAL A 191 0.18 -19.86 -14.71
C VAL A 191 1.16 -20.03 -13.55
N SER A 192 1.90 -21.16 -13.51
CA SER A 192 2.93 -21.38 -12.49
C SER A 192 4.04 -20.33 -12.55
N GLU A 193 4.47 -19.95 -13.73
CA GLU A 193 5.48 -18.90 -13.94
C GLU A 193 4.98 -17.54 -13.46
N LEU A 194 3.75 -17.16 -13.80
CA LEU A 194 3.12 -15.92 -13.29
C LEU A 194 3.05 -15.91 -11.76
N GLN A 195 2.56 -17.00 -11.16
CA GLN A 195 2.47 -17.12 -9.69
C GLN A 195 3.85 -17.01 -9.04
N MET A 196 4.86 -17.62 -9.64
CA MET A 196 6.26 -17.53 -9.16
C MET A 196 6.79 -16.09 -9.27
N MET A 197 6.54 -15.38 -10.36
CA MET A 197 6.94 -13.97 -10.51
C MET A 197 6.25 -13.05 -9.49
N LEU A 198 4.94 -13.23 -9.26
CA LEU A 198 4.20 -12.49 -8.24
C LEU A 198 4.74 -12.76 -6.84
N ALA A 199 5.03 -14.03 -6.52
CA ALA A 199 5.63 -14.42 -5.25
C ALA A 199 7.05 -13.84 -5.08
N ASP A 200 7.87 -13.90 -6.14
CA ASP A 200 9.21 -13.28 -6.13
C ASP A 200 9.14 -11.77 -5.90
N TYR A 201 8.14 -11.09 -6.46
CA TYR A 201 7.97 -9.65 -6.22
C TYR A 201 7.58 -9.34 -4.77
N GLY A 202 6.86 -10.24 -4.10
CA GLY A 202 6.50 -10.12 -2.68
C GLY A 202 5.05 -10.49 -2.34
N TYR A 203 4.19 -10.71 -3.34
CA TYR A 203 2.81 -11.12 -3.09
C TYR A 203 2.75 -12.52 -2.47
N VAL A 204 1.89 -12.70 -1.47
CA VAL A 204 1.65 -14.04 -0.92
C VAL A 204 0.60 -14.74 -1.77
N ILE A 205 1.05 -15.73 -2.52
CA ILE A 205 0.26 -16.51 -3.48
C ILE A 205 0.69 -17.98 -3.47
N SER A 206 -0.27 -18.90 -3.61
CA SER A 206 0.01 -20.33 -3.75
C SER A 206 0.39 -20.67 -5.18
N MET A 207 1.50 -21.37 -5.38
CA MET A 207 1.96 -21.84 -6.69
C MET A 207 1.26 -23.13 -7.10
N THR A 208 -0.01 -23.04 -7.46
CA THR A 208 -0.87 -24.18 -7.80
C THR A 208 -0.83 -24.58 -9.27
N GLY A 209 -0.36 -23.67 -10.14
CA GLY A 209 -0.48 -23.80 -11.58
C GLY A 209 -1.92 -23.67 -12.11
N ASN A 210 -2.86 -23.25 -11.28
CA ASN A 210 -4.24 -22.95 -11.65
C ASN A 210 -4.53 -21.47 -11.45
N TYR A 211 -5.07 -20.80 -12.45
CA TYR A 211 -5.51 -19.42 -12.34
C TYR A 211 -6.88 -19.36 -11.66
N ASP A 212 -6.87 -19.38 -10.35
CA ASP A 212 -8.05 -19.32 -9.49
C ASP A 212 -8.44 -17.88 -9.10
N ALA A 213 -9.45 -17.73 -8.26
CA ALA A 213 -9.89 -16.44 -7.76
C ALA A 213 -8.79 -15.74 -6.93
N ALA A 214 -7.97 -16.48 -6.18
CA ALA A 214 -6.88 -15.90 -5.40
C ALA A 214 -5.80 -15.33 -6.32
N THR A 215 -5.44 -16.04 -7.39
CA THR A 215 -4.51 -15.55 -8.42
C THR A 215 -5.04 -14.28 -9.10
N ARG A 216 -6.32 -14.27 -9.48
CA ARG A 216 -7.00 -13.09 -10.03
C ARG A 216 -6.92 -11.89 -9.08
N ASP A 217 -7.20 -12.10 -7.80
CA ASP A 217 -7.23 -11.02 -6.80
C ASP A 217 -5.83 -10.40 -6.60
N VAL A 218 -4.77 -11.23 -6.64
CA VAL A 218 -3.39 -10.75 -6.62
C VAL A 218 -3.06 -9.96 -7.89
N VAL A 219 -3.46 -10.45 -9.08
CA VAL A 219 -3.26 -9.73 -10.34
C VAL A 219 -4.00 -8.39 -10.34
N MET A 220 -5.24 -8.34 -9.82
CA MET A 220 -5.96 -7.07 -9.67
C MET A 220 -5.26 -6.09 -8.72
N ALA A 221 -4.69 -6.57 -7.61
CA ALA A 221 -3.92 -5.73 -6.69
C ALA A 221 -2.67 -5.17 -7.38
N PHE A 222 -1.94 -6.02 -8.09
CA PHE A 222 -0.79 -5.62 -8.91
C PHE A 222 -1.17 -4.57 -9.97
N GLN A 223 -2.23 -4.81 -10.75
CA GLN A 223 -2.71 -3.87 -11.76
C GLN A 223 -3.07 -2.52 -11.15
N ARG A 224 -3.76 -2.51 -10.01
CA ARG A 224 -4.18 -1.29 -9.32
C ARG A 224 -3.00 -0.40 -8.93
N HIS A 225 -1.88 -0.98 -8.55
CA HIS A 225 -0.68 -0.24 -8.18
C HIS A 225 0.19 0.12 -9.40
N PHE A 226 0.46 -0.85 -10.27
CA PHE A 226 1.53 -0.74 -11.28
C PHE A 226 1.04 -0.56 -12.71
N ARG A 227 -0.22 -0.85 -13.01
CA ARG A 227 -0.82 -0.71 -14.35
C ARG A 227 -2.32 -0.38 -14.25
N PRO A 228 -2.67 0.80 -13.69
CA PRO A 228 -4.06 1.13 -13.31
C PRO A 228 -5.01 1.42 -14.47
N GLU A 229 -4.52 1.46 -15.71
CA GLU A 229 -5.38 1.73 -16.89
C GLU A 229 -6.45 0.66 -17.12
N ARG A 230 -6.20 -0.60 -16.69
CA ARG A 230 -7.17 -1.69 -16.79
C ARG A 230 -6.96 -2.69 -15.65
N ILE A 231 -7.92 -2.74 -14.73
CA ILE A 231 -7.93 -3.61 -13.56
C ILE A 231 -9.03 -4.65 -13.74
N ASP A 232 -8.72 -5.72 -14.44
CA ASP A 232 -9.65 -6.79 -14.79
C ASP A 232 -9.27 -8.16 -14.21
N GLY A 233 -8.07 -8.24 -13.62
CA GLY A 233 -7.54 -9.49 -13.10
C GLY A 233 -7.16 -10.48 -14.20
N VAL A 234 -6.95 -10.01 -15.42
CA VAL A 234 -6.41 -10.79 -16.55
C VAL A 234 -4.91 -10.47 -16.67
N ALA A 235 -4.08 -11.49 -16.60
CA ALA A 235 -2.64 -11.33 -16.79
C ALA A 235 -2.33 -11.31 -18.29
N ASP A 236 -2.54 -10.15 -18.91
CA ASP A 236 -2.19 -9.86 -20.30
C ASP A 236 -0.68 -9.63 -20.46
N ALA A 237 -0.20 -9.52 -21.70
CA ALA A 237 1.21 -9.29 -21.99
C ALA A 237 1.74 -8.02 -21.30
N SER A 238 0.93 -6.96 -21.19
CA SER A 238 1.25 -5.74 -20.47
C SER A 238 1.50 -6.00 -18.97
N THR A 239 0.61 -6.73 -18.32
CA THR A 239 0.71 -7.09 -16.90
C THR A 239 1.97 -7.90 -16.62
N VAL A 240 2.20 -8.97 -17.43
CA VAL A 240 3.36 -9.86 -17.25
C VAL A 240 4.67 -9.12 -17.51
N LYS A 241 4.73 -8.32 -18.58
CA LYS A 241 5.92 -7.52 -18.92
C LYS A 241 6.23 -6.47 -17.85
N THR A 242 5.20 -5.76 -17.34
CA THR A 242 5.38 -4.77 -16.29
C THR A 242 5.91 -5.41 -15.00
N LEU A 243 5.42 -6.60 -14.64
CA LEU A 243 5.91 -7.36 -13.49
C LEU A 243 7.37 -7.78 -13.68
N ALA A 244 7.74 -8.27 -14.87
CA ALA A 244 9.12 -8.63 -15.20
C ALA A 244 10.07 -7.43 -15.09
N ASP A 245 9.66 -6.27 -15.60
CA ASP A 245 10.44 -5.03 -15.54
C ASP A 245 10.61 -4.53 -14.09
N LEU A 246 9.58 -4.63 -13.25
CA LEU A 246 9.67 -4.33 -11.82
C LEU A 246 10.65 -5.25 -11.10
N ILE A 247 10.60 -6.56 -11.37
CA ILE A 247 11.54 -7.53 -10.79
C ILE A 247 12.98 -7.19 -11.21
N ALA A 248 13.20 -6.89 -12.49
CA ALA A 248 14.53 -6.54 -13.02
C ALA A 248 15.08 -5.22 -12.45
N ALA A 249 14.20 -4.24 -12.16
CA ALA A 249 14.54 -2.93 -11.62
C ALA A 249 14.57 -2.88 -10.09
N ARG A 250 14.36 -4.01 -9.41
CA ARG A 250 14.29 -4.04 -7.94
C ARG A 250 15.61 -3.53 -7.31
N PRO A 251 15.53 -2.63 -6.31
CA PRO A 251 16.71 -2.16 -5.62
C PRO A 251 17.53 -3.33 -5.03
N VAL A 252 18.79 -3.42 -5.40
CA VAL A 252 19.70 -4.41 -4.80
C VAL A 252 19.83 -4.09 -3.33
N SER A 253 19.64 -5.08 -2.45
CA SER A 253 19.87 -4.90 -1.03
C SER A 253 21.33 -4.44 -0.84
N ALA A 254 21.54 -3.24 -0.29
CA ALA A 254 22.86 -2.88 0.20
C ALA A 254 23.22 -3.90 1.31
N VAL A 255 24.23 -4.72 1.06
CA VAL A 255 24.81 -5.68 1.99
C VAL A 255 25.41 -4.94 3.19
#